data_468e3e6048ac6dab6fab5df9f676a4da
#
_entry.id   468e3e6048ac6dab6fab5df9f676a4da
#
_cell.length_a   1.000
_cell.length_b   1.000
_cell.length_c   1.000
_cell.angle_alpha   90.00
_cell.angle_beta   90.00
_cell.angle_gamma   90.00
#
_symmetry.space_group_name_H-M   'P 1'
#
loop_
_entity.id
_entity.type
_entity.pdbx_description
1 polymer ?
#
loop_
_entity_poly.entity_id
_entity_poly.type
_entity_poly.pdbx_seq_one_letter_code
_entity_poly.pdbx_strand_id
1 'polypeptide(L)'
;MAGLMIQNLSKELFELAEKGNGRLPNRVVFFCDEFGTMPAFDVEALFSAGRSRGITLVPIIQSLAQLEKNYGREGAEILTDNCQDTIFGGFAPNSQTAEQLSKSLGSRTVLSGSVSRGKNDPSQSLQMMERPLMTPDELKSIPKGSFVVMKTGTHPMQTKLRLFLDWGITFGEPYATPEHAARPVAYASRQELFLSIGKRYSRNSDQPAQTQQAATTQRRAPRSAMGLYSEDVKP
;
A
#
# COMPACT_ATOMS: atom_id res chain seq x y z
N MET A 1 2.97 -9.68 14.25
CA MET A 1 3.90 -10.70 13.72
C MET A 1 3.86 -10.77 12.19
N ALA A 2 2.70 -10.89 11.54
CA ALA A 2 2.61 -10.96 10.08
C ALA A 2 3.30 -9.80 9.33
N GLY A 3 3.10 -8.54 9.75
CA GLY A 3 3.77 -7.38 9.14
C GLY A 3 5.30 -7.46 9.19
N LEU A 4 5.88 -7.89 10.31
CA LEU A 4 7.33 -8.08 10.43
C LEU A 4 7.85 -9.20 9.53
N MET A 5 7.08 -10.28 9.36
CA MET A 5 7.46 -11.36 8.45
C MET A 5 7.46 -10.89 7.00
N ILE A 6 6.41 -10.14 6.59
CA ILE A 6 6.34 -9.58 5.24
C ILE A 6 7.49 -8.59 5.02
N GLN A 7 7.78 -7.72 5.99
CA GLN A 7 8.86 -6.74 5.90
C GLN A 7 10.23 -7.41 5.77
N ASN A 8 10.54 -8.41 6.58
CA ASN A 8 11.79 -9.16 6.49
C ASN A 8 11.90 -9.92 5.17
N LEU A 9 10.84 -10.63 4.76
CA LEU A 9 10.82 -11.35 3.49
C LEU A 9 10.98 -10.39 2.31
N SER A 10 10.34 -9.24 2.36
CA SER A 10 10.48 -8.20 1.32
C SER A 10 11.91 -7.74 1.18
N LYS A 11 12.59 -7.47 2.31
CA LYS A 11 13.99 -7.06 2.32
C LYS A 11 14.89 -8.11 1.67
N GLU A 12 14.74 -9.37 2.06
CA GLU A 12 15.49 -10.49 1.47
C GLU A 12 15.23 -10.63 -0.04
N LEU A 13 13.98 -10.44 -0.47
CA LEU A 13 13.62 -10.48 -1.90
C LEU A 13 14.24 -9.32 -2.68
N PHE A 14 14.28 -8.11 -2.11
CA PHE A 14 14.95 -6.99 -2.74
C PHE A 14 16.45 -7.24 -2.88
N GLU A 15 17.12 -7.73 -1.82
CA GLU A 15 18.53 -8.12 -1.88
C GLU A 15 18.80 -9.23 -2.90
N LEU A 16 17.93 -10.21 -2.99
CA LEU A 16 18.02 -11.28 -3.99
C LEU A 16 17.86 -10.73 -5.42
N ALA A 17 16.93 -9.81 -5.61
CA ALA A 17 16.74 -9.17 -6.91
C ALA A 17 17.97 -8.35 -7.32
N GLU A 18 18.60 -7.64 -6.38
CA GLU A 18 19.86 -6.89 -6.66
C GLU A 18 20.98 -7.81 -7.12
N LYS A 19 21.14 -8.96 -6.46
CA LYS A 19 22.11 -10.00 -6.88
C LYS A 19 21.77 -10.61 -8.24
N GLY A 20 20.48 -10.58 -8.65
CA GLY A 20 19.94 -11.13 -9.90
C GLY A 20 19.73 -10.12 -11.02
N ASN A 21 20.64 -9.15 -11.21
CA ASN A 21 20.52 -8.09 -12.23
C ASN A 21 19.27 -7.19 -12.07
N GLY A 22 18.87 -6.91 -10.84
CA GLY A 22 17.78 -6.02 -10.51
C GLY A 22 16.39 -6.66 -10.57
N ARG A 23 16.28 -7.96 -10.81
CA ARG A 23 15.00 -8.67 -10.90
C ARG A 23 15.08 -10.09 -10.35
N LEU A 24 13.99 -10.53 -9.72
CA LEU A 24 13.86 -11.92 -9.29
C LEU A 24 13.70 -12.86 -10.50
N PRO A 25 14.26 -14.08 -10.43
CA PRO A 25 14.09 -15.10 -11.48
C PRO A 25 12.64 -15.55 -11.62
N ASN A 26 11.92 -15.60 -10.50
CA ASN A 26 10.50 -15.93 -10.43
C ASN A 26 9.72 -14.76 -9.85
N ARG A 27 8.50 -14.55 -10.37
CA ARG A 27 7.59 -13.55 -9.81
C ARG A 27 7.09 -13.97 -8.44
N VAL A 28 7.19 -13.08 -7.47
CA VAL A 28 6.64 -13.28 -6.13
C VAL A 28 5.38 -12.43 -5.97
N VAL A 29 4.28 -13.04 -5.53
CA VAL A 29 3.01 -12.35 -5.31
C VAL A 29 2.61 -12.51 -3.84
N PHE A 30 2.42 -11.38 -3.16
CA PHE A 30 1.90 -11.34 -1.80
C PHE A 30 0.40 -11.09 -1.85
N PHE A 31 -0.40 -12.06 -1.45
CA PHE A 31 -1.82 -11.89 -1.18
C PHE A 31 -1.99 -11.52 0.29
N CYS A 32 -2.31 -10.26 0.55
CA CYS A 32 -2.49 -9.74 1.90
C CYS A 32 -3.98 -9.62 2.19
N ASP A 33 -4.59 -10.71 2.65
CA ASP A 33 -5.96 -10.69 3.13
C ASP A 33 -6.05 -9.87 4.43
N GLU A 34 -7.16 -9.15 4.60
CA GLU A 34 -7.36 -8.23 5.72
C GLU A 34 -6.25 -7.18 5.89
N PHE A 35 -5.63 -6.74 4.80
CA PHE A 35 -4.54 -5.76 4.82
C PHE A 35 -4.88 -4.48 5.60
N GLY A 36 -6.14 -4.05 5.55
CA GLY A 36 -6.63 -2.88 6.28
C GLY A 36 -6.64 -3.04 7.81
N THR A 37 -6.55 -4.25 8.35
CA THR A 37 -6.51 -4.54 9.79
C THR A 37 -5.12 -4.94 10.28
N MET A 38 -4.19 -5.22 9.37
CA MET A 38 -2.80 -5.50 9.73
C MET A 38 -2.15 -4.28 10.38
N PRO A 39 -1.29 -4.45 11.40
CA PRO A 39 -0.47 -3.36 11.89
C PRO A 39 0.34 -2.74 10.75
N ALA A 40 0.40 -1.41 10.71
CA ALA A 40 1.15 -0.69 9.70
C ALA A 40 2.63 -1.15 9.69
N PHE A 41 3.17 -1.37 8.51
CA PHE A 41 4.57 -1.67 8.25
C PHE A 41 5.01 -0.91 7.00
N ASP A 42 6.31 -0.80 6.80
CA ASP A 42 6.84 -0.10 5.63
C ASP A 42 6.53 -0.90 4.36
N VAL A 43 5.50 -0.44 3.64
CA VAL A 43 5.04 -1.04 2.38
C VAL A 43 5.35 -0.18 1.16
N GLU A 44 5.75 1.07 1.36
CA GLU A 44 5.95 2.03 0.25
C GLU A 44 6.98 1.52 -0.75
N ALA A 45 8.08 0.94 -0.27
CA ALA A 45 9.09 0.33 -1.12
C ALA A 45 8.54 -0.83 -1.96
N LEU A 46 7.64 -1.65 -1.40
CA LEU A 46 6.99 -2.75 -2.11
C LEU A 46 6.08 -2.24 -3.22
N PHE A 47 5.29 -1.21 -2.97
CA PHE A 47 4.38 -0.64 -3.95
C PHE A 47 5.12 0.12 -5.05
N SER A 48 6.14 0.91 -4.70
CA SER A 48 6.86 1.77 -5.65
C SER A 48 7.90 0.99 -6.46
N ALA A 49 8.71 0.16 -5.83
CA ALA A 49 9.85 -0.51 -6.45
C ALA A 49 9.67 -2.01 -6.72
N GLY A 50 8.70 -2.66 -6.07
CA GLY A 50 8.51 -4.11 -6.17
C GLY A 50 8.23 -4.60 -7.57
N ARG A 51 7.41 -3.87 -8.34
CA ARG A 51 7.02 -4.26 -9.70
C ARG A 51 8.22 -4.47 -10.64
N SER A 52 9.17 -3.57 -10.64
CA SER A 52 10.37 -3.68 -11.49
C SER A 52 11.22 -4.89 -11.13
N ARG A 53 11.19 -5.30 -9.88
CA ARG A 53 11.93 -6.43 -9.33
C ARG A 53 11.20 -7.78 -9.41
N GLY A 54 9.96 -7.78 -9.94
CA GLY A 54 9.13 -8.98 -10.05
C GLY A 54 8.35 -9.31 -8.78
N ILE A 55 8.17 -8.33 -7.89
CA ILE A 55 7.35 -8.46 -6.67
C ILE A 55 6.02 -7.75 -6.91
N THR A 56 4.93 -8.42 -6.56
CA THR A 56 3.57 -7.86 -6.66
C THR A 56 2.88 -7.99 -5.33
N LEU A 57 2.24 -6.91 -4.87
CA LEU A 57 1.40 -6.93 -3.69
C LEU A 57 -0.07 -6.84 -4.11
N VAL A 58 -0.90 -7.69 -3.52
CA VAL A 58 -2.36 -7.71 -3.71
C VAL A 58 -3.00 -7.47 -2.35
N PRO A 59 -3.22 -6.21 -1.96
CA PRO A 59 -3.89 -5.89 -0.71
C PRO A 59 -5.39 -6.09 -0.84
N ILE A 60 -6.00 -6.77 0.11
CA ILE A 60 -7.44 -6.96 0.22
C ILE A 60 -7.90 -6.18 1.45
N ILE A 61 -8.81 -5.23 1.21
CA ILE A 61 -9.34 -4.34 2.25
C ILE A 61 -10.86 -4.32 2.21
N GLN A 62 -11.49 -4.05 3.33
CA GLN A 62 -12.95 -3.91 3.43
C GLN A 62 -13.41 -2.47 3.18
N SER A 63 -12.56 -1.49 3.48
CA SER A 63 -12.84 -0.08 3.23
C SER A 63 -11.56 0.74 3.12
N LEU A 64 -11.62 1.85 2.38
CA LEU A 64 -10.49 2.79 2.30
C LEU A 64 -10.22 3.48 3.65
N ALA A 65 -11.25 3.66 4.50
CA ALA A 65 -11.07 4.22 5.83
C ALA A 65 -10.16 3.37 6.75
N GLN A 66 -10.12 2.04 6.56
CA GLN A 66 -9.17 1.19 7.29
C GLN A 66 -7.73 1.47 6.87
N LEU A 67 -7.52 1.74 5.59
CA LEU A 67 -6.21 2.08 5.05
C LEU A 67 -5.75 3.45 5.59
N GLU A 68 -6.63 4.44 5.57
CA GLU A 68 -6.37 5.78 6.13
C GLU A 68 -6.05 5.74 7.63
N LYS A 69 -6.75 4.88 8.38
CA LYS A 69 -6.47 4.68 9.82
C LYS A 69 -5.06 4.17 10.08
N ASN A 70 -4.56 3.26 9.24
CA ASN A 70 -3.27 2.60 9.44
C ASN A 70 -2.09 3.40 8.89
N TYR A 71 -2.26 4.04 7.74
CA TYR A 71 -1.18 4.71 7.00
C TYR A 71 -1.33 6.23 6.93
N GLY A 72 -2.40 6.77 7.53
CA GLY A 72 -2.77 8.18 7.33
C GLY A 72 -3.37 8.42 5.95
N ARG A 73 -3.91 9.61 5.73
CA ARG A 73 -4.54 9.96 4.45
C ARG A 73 -3.57 9.93 3.29
N GLU A 74 -2.41 10.56 3.45
CA GLU A 74 -1.37 10.61 2.41
C GLU A 74 -0.82 9.22 2.07
N GLY A 75 -0.53 8.41 3.10
CA GLY A 75 -0.07 7.04 2.89
C GLY A 75 -1.11 6.17 2.19
N ALA A 76 -2.39 6.29 2.53
CA ALA A 76 -3.47 5.57 1.85
C ALA A 76 -3.60 5.99 0.38
N GLU A 77 -3.43 7.28 0.06
CA GLU A 77 -3.43 7.81 -1.30
C GLU A 77 -2.25 7.26 -2.10
N ILE A 78 -1.04 7.28 -1.54
CA ILE A 78 0.16 6.70 -2.17
C ILE A 78 -0.05 5.21 -2.48
N LEU A 79 -0.63 4.46 -1.54
CA LEU A 79 -0.88 3.03 -1.73
C LEU A 79 -1.90 2.77 -2.84
N THR A 80 -3.00 3.52 -2.88
CA THR A 80 -4.04 3.38 -3.90
C THR A 80 -3.57 3.79 -5.28
N ASP A 81 -2.78 4.85 -5.40
CA ASP A 81 -2.24 5.35 -6.67
C ASP A 81 -1.23 4.40 -7.31
N ASN A 82 -0.52 3.62 -6.48
CA ASN A 82 0.39 2.59 -6.96
C ASN A 82 -0.35 1.29 -7.40
N CYS A 83 -1.64 1.13 -7.08
CA CYS A 83 -2.44 0.01 -7.55
C CYS A 83 -2.89 0.23 -8.99
N GLN A 84 -2.36 -0.56 -9.92
CA GLN A 84 -2.72 -0.47 -11.34
C GLN A 84 -4.06 -1.12 -11.67
N ASP A 85 -4.47 -2.06 -10.86
CA ASP A 85 -5.73 -2.78 -10.97
C ASP A 85 -6.49 -2.62 -9.64
N THR A 86 -7.75 -2.20 -9.70
CA THR A 86 -8.64 -2.10 -8.54
C THR A 86 -9.91 -2.87 -8.82
N ILE A 87 -10.21 -3.84 -7.96
CA ILE A 87 -11.40 -4.70 -8.06
C ILE A 87 -12.26 -4.44 -6.83
N PHE A 88 -13.51 -4.10 -7.04
CA PHE A 88 -14.42 -3.80 -5.93
C PHE A 88 -15.85 -4.23 -6.19
N GLY A 89 -16.58 -4.50 -5.11
CA GLY A 89 -18.01 -4.89 -5.10
C GLY A 89 -18.48 -5.21 -3.69
N GLY A 90 -19.78 -5.24 -3.49
CA GLY A 90 -20.35 -5.61 -2.20
C GLY A 90 -20.17 -4.56 -1.10
N PHE A 91 -20.68 -3.35 -1.30
CA PHE A 91 -20.60 -2.27 -0.32
C PHE A 91 -21.66 -2.37 0.77
N ALA A 92 -21.28 -1.96 1.99
CA ALA A 92 -22.27 -1.72 3.04
C ALA A 92 -23.17 -0.51 2.68
N PRO A 93 -24.45 -0.48 3.14
CA PRO A 93 -25.38 0.61 2.80
C PRO A 93 -24.85 2.02 3.09
N ASN A 94 -24.11 2.17 4.17
CA ASN A 94 -23.55 3.46 4.61
C ASN A 94 -22.06 3.66 4.20
N SER A 95 -21.59 2.94 3.18
CA SER A 95 -20.19 3.00 2.76
C SER A 95 -19.86 4.32 2.07
N GLN A 96 -18.93 5.09 2.64
CA GLN A 96 -18.32 6.25 1.99
C GLN A 96 -17.36 5.82 0.86
N THR A 97 -16.80 4.63 0.94
CA THR A 97 -15.94 4.06 -0.11
C THR A 97 -16.68 4.00 -1.45
N ALA A 98 -18.00 3.73 -1.45
CA ALA A 98 -18.80 3.74 -2.66
C ALA A 98 -18.85 5.12 -3.33
N GLU A 99 -18.84 6.21 -2.57
CA GLU A 99 -18.80 7.58 -3.09
C GLU A 99 -17.44 7.90 -3.72
N GLN A 100 -16.37 7.51 -3.06
CA GLN A 100 -15.00 7.69 -3.57
C GLN A 100 -14.78 6.93 -4.87
N LEU A 101 -15.20 5.67 -4.92
CA LEU A 101 -15.07 4.83 -6.10
C LEU A 101 -16.00 5.26 -7.25
N SER A 102 -17.20 5.75 -6.96
CA SER A 102 -18.07 6.35 -7.98
C SER A 102 -17.41 7.53 -8.68
N LYS A 103 -16.72 8.39 -7.93
CA LYS A 103 -15.94 9.51 -8.50
C LYS A 103 -14.74 9.03 -9.32
N SER A 104 -14.04 8.01 -8.85
CA SER A 104 -12.89 7.43 -9.56
C SER A 104 -13.26 6.74 -10.87
N LEU A 105 -14.48 6.23 -10.99
CA LEU A 105 -15.00 5.66 -12.24
C LEU A 105 -15.18 6.71 -13.33
N GLY A 106 -15.29 7.99 -12.97
CA GLY A 106 -15.56 9.08 -13.88
C GLY A 106 -17.04 9.22 -14.24
N SER A 107 -17.31 10.01 -15.27
CA SER A 107 -18.66 10.39 -15.68
C SER A 107 -18.87 10.22 -17.17
N ARG A 108 -20.11 10.25 -17.59
CA ARG A 108 -20.56 10.28 -18.99
C ARG A 108 -21.63 11.34 -19.19
N THR A 109 -21.70 11.87 -20.37
CA THR A 109 -22.78 12.76 -20.79
C THR A 109 -24.00 11.92 -21.15
N VAL A 110 -25.13 12.23 -20.54
CA VAL A 110 -26.42 11.61 -20.82
C VAL A 110 -27.41 12.67 -21.28
N LEU A 111 -28.32 12.26 -22.15
CA LEU A 111 -29.42 13.10 -22.55
C LEU A 111 -30.54 12.98 -21.52
N SER A 112 -30.85 14.07 -20.84
CA SER A 112 -31.95 14.17 -19.89
C SER A 112 -33.04 15.03 -20.50
N GLY A 113 -34.27 14.60 -20.39
CA GLY A 113 -35.42 15.32 -20.95
C GLY A 113 -36.54 15.44 -19.94
N SER A 114 -37.20 16.61 -19.92
CA SER A 114 -38.49 16.81 -19.28
C SER A 114 -39.56 16.93 -20.33
N VAL A 115 -40.64 16.18 -20.14
CA VAL A 115 -41.83 16.26 -21.00
C VAL A 115 -42.92 16.91 -20.17
N SER A 116 -43.29 18.13 -20.54
CA SER A 116 -44.47 18.79 -19.97
C SER A 116 -45.70 18.51 -20.85
N ARG A 117 -46.70 17.83 -20.28
CA ARG A 117 -47.98 17.58 -20.96
C ARG A 117 -48.98 18.68 -20.56
N GLY A 118 -48.90 19.81 -21.26
CA GLY A 118 -49.96 20.80 -21.23
C GLY A 118 -51.16 20.32 -22.07
N LYS A 119 -52.40 20.80 -21.72
CA LYS A 119 -53.63 20.35 -22.39
C LYS A 119 -53.68 20.70 -23.90
N ASN A 120 -52.89 21.68 -24.33
CA ASN A 120 -52.89 22.22 -25.70
C ASN A 120 -51.56 22.17 -26.43
N ASP A 121 -50.42 21.89 -25.76
CA ASP A 121 -49.13 21.86 -26.42
C ASP A 121 -48.11 21.06 -25.58
N PRO A 122 -47.71 19.85 -25.99
CA PRO A 122 -46.67 19.09 -25.31
C PRO A 122 -45.30 19.71 -25.66
N SER A 123 -44.65 20.31 -24.64
CA SER A 123 -43.26 20.78 -24.82
C SER A 123 -42.30 19.73 -24.30
N GLN A 124 -41.30 19.43 -25.13
CA GLN A 124 -40.20 18.54 -24.78
C GLN A 124 -38.92 19.35 -24.74
N SER A 125 -38.28 19.37 -23.57
CA SER A 125 -36.97 19.97 -23.41
C SER A 125 -35.92 18.85 -23.23
N LEU A 126 -34.94 18.81 -24.11
CA LEU A 126 -33.80 17.88 -24.04
C LEU A 126 -32.55 18.66 -23.65
N GLN A 127 -31.88 18.21 -22.60
CA GLN A 127 -30.64 18.79 -22.12
C GLN A 127 -29.59 17.71 -21.92
N MET A 128 -28.38 17.97 -22.37
CA MET A 128 -27.25 17.13 -22.03
C MET A 128 -26.80 17.43 -20.62
N MET A 129 -26.63 16.38 -19.79
CA MET A 129 -26.13 16.51 -18.44
C MET A 129 -25.05 15.46 -18.15
N GLU A 130 -24.14 15.83 -17.30
CA GLU A 130 -23.12 14.91 -16.81
C GLU A 130 -23.72 13.98 -15.75
N ARG A 131 -23.40 12.69 -15.85
CA ARG A 131 -23.79 11.69 -14.86
C ARG A 131 -22.60 10.78 -14.56
N PRO A 132 -22.34 10.40 -13.28
CA PRO A 132 -21.37 9.37 -12.96
C PRO A 132 -21.61 8.09 -13.77
N LEU A 133 -20.56 7.41 -14.18
CA LEU A 133 -20.66 6.10 -14.86
C LEU A 133 -21.50 5.12 -14.05
N MET A 134 -21.24 5.07 -12.72
CA MET A 134 -22.09 4.41 -11.75
C MET A 134 -22.24 5.33 -10.53
N THR A 135 -23.46 5.56 -10.12
CA THR A 135 -23.76 6.31 -8.90
C THR A 135 -23.37 5.49 -7.66
N PRO A 136 -23.15 6.11 -6.49
CA PRO A 136 -22.93 5.37 -5.25
C PRO A 136 -24.03 4.36 -4.93
N ASP A 137 -25.28 4.68 -5.26
CA ASP A 137 -26.41 3.79 -5.01
C ASP A 137 -26.42 2.59 -5.97
N GLU A 138 -26.03 2.79 -7.22
CA GLU A 138 -25.84 1.69 -8.18
C GLU A 138 -24.70 0.77 -7.74
N LEU A 139 -23.59 1.32 -7.21
CA LEU A 139 -22.49 0.54 -6.65
C LEU A 139 -22.92 -0.29 -5.43
N LYS A 140 -23.70 0.30 -4.52
CA LYS A 140 -24.25 -0.39 -3.34
C LYS A 140 -25.26 -1.48 -3.73
N SER A 141 -25.87 -1.36 -4.90
CA SER A 141 -26.88 -2.30 -5.42
C SER A 141 -26.29 -3.41 -6.28
N ILE A 142 -24.98 -3.46 -6.46
CA ILE A 142 -24.31 -4.52 -7.24
C ILE A 142 -24.63 -5.90 -6.60
N PRO A 143 -25.15 -6.86 -7.38
CA PRO A 143 -25.45 -8.20 -6.87
C PRO A 143 -24.19 -8.92 -6.36
N LYS A 144 -24.37 -9.74 -5.33
CA LYS A 144 -23.28 -10.58 -4.79
C LYS A 144 -22.63 -11.41 -5.91
N GLY A 145 -21.30 -11.43 -5.94
CA GLY A 145 -20.52 -12.12 -6.98
C GLY A 145 -20.27 -11.29 -8.23
N SER A 146 -20.82 -10.08 -8.32
CA SER A 146 -20.51 -9.11 -9.37
C SER A 146 -19.53 -8.08 -8.83
N PHE A 147 -18.58 -7.66 -9.68
CA PHE A 147 -17.49 -6.76 -9.34
C PHE A 147 -17.30 -5.73 -10.45
N VAL A 148 -16.80 -4.57 -10.08
CA VAL A 148 -16.28 -3.58 -11.00
C VAL A 148 -14.77 -3.66 -10.97
N VAL A 149 -14.16 -3.68 -12.15
CA VAL A 149 -12.71 -3.73 -12.34
C VAL A 149 -12.28 -2.45 -13.03
N MET A 150 -11.38 -1.72 -12.39
CA MET A 150 -10.65 -0.60 -12.98
C MET A 150 -9.22 -1.05 -13.22
N LYS A 151 -8.70 -0.74 -14.39
CA LYS A 151 -7.33 -1.04 -14.77
C LYS A 151 -6.73 0.14 -15.53
N THR A 152 -5.48 0.48 -15.22
CA THR A 152 -4.77 1.53 -15.92
C THR A 152 -4.74 1.28 -17.44
N GLY A 153 -5.15 2.28 -18.22
CA GLY A 153 -5.17 2.23 -19.69
C GLY A 153 -6.36 1.50 -20.30
N THR A 154 -7.36 1.12 -19.52
CA THR A 154 -8.60 0.50 -20.00
C THR A 154 -9.84 1.16 -19.41
N HIS A 155 -10.97 1.05 -20.07
CA HIS A 155 -12.23 1.48 -19.49
C HIS A 155 -12.65 0.54 -18.36
N PRO A 156 -13.29 1.07 -17.30
CA PRO A 156 -13.87 0.25 -16.24
C PRO A 156 -14.85 -0.79 -16.81
N MET A 157 -14.82 -1.99 -16.24
CA MET A 157 -15.74 -3.06 -16.65
C MET A 157 -16.44 -3.65 -15.44
N GLN A 158 -17.69 -4.07 -15.62
CA GLN A 158 -18.41 -4.88 -14.65
C GLN A 158 -18.32 -6.34 -15.06
N THR A 159 -17.99 -7.21 -14.10
CA THR A 159 -17.84 -8.65 -14.34
C THR A 159 -18.52 -9.44 -13.23
N LYS A 160 -18.85 -10.68 -13.52
CA LYS A 160 -19.37 -11.63 -12.54
C LYS A 160 -18.35 -12.75 -12.36
N LEU A 161 -17.90 -12.93 -11.14
CA LEU A 161 -16.97 -13.99 -10.78
C LEU A 161 -17.73 -15.12 -10.08
N ARG A 162 -17.43 -16.36 -10.47
CA ARG A 162 -17.91 -17.55 -9.76
C ARG A 162 -17.02 -17.79 -8.54
N LEU A 163 -17.60 -18.37 -7.51
CA LEU A 163 -16.80 -18.86 -6.39
C LEU A 163 -15.86 -19.97 -6.88
N PHE A 164 -14.68 -20.06 -6.31
CA PHE A 164 -13.69 -21.09 -6.70
C PHE A 164 -14.24 -22.51 -6.54
N LEU A 165 -15.16 -22.72 -5.61
CA LEU A 165 -15.87 -23.99 -5.40
C LEU A 165 -16.66 -24.45 -6.64
N ASP A 166 -17.16 -23.49 -7.43
CA ASP A 166 -17.92 -23.75 -8.64
C ASP A 166 -17.03 -24.03 -9.86
N TRP A 167 -15.71 -23.96 -9.70
CA TRP A 167 -14.76 -24.17 -10.80
C TRP A 167 -14.32 -25.62 -10.97
N GLY A 168 -14.86 -26.54 -10.14
CA GLY A 168 -14.47 -27.94 -10.16
C GLY A 168 -13.02 -28.21 -9.75
N ILE A 169 -12.42 -27.26 -9.02
CA ILE A 169 -11.06 -27.42 -8.50
C ILE A 169 -11.15 -28.39 -7.32
N THR A 170 -10.47 -29.53 -7.45
CA THR A 170 -10.32 -30.50 -6.37
C THR A 170 -8.95 -30.31 -5.74
N PHE A 171 -8.92 -30.22 -4.43
CA PHE A 171 -7.68 -30.20 -3.66
C PHE A 171 -7.34 -31.64 -3.27
N GLY A 172 -6.04 -31.97 -3.24
CA GLY A 172 -5.57 -33.23 -2.68
C GLY A 172 -5.89 -33.32 -1.17
N GLU A 173 -5.64 -34.47 -0.59
CA GLU A 173 -5.77 -34.67 0.86
C GLU A 173 -5.01 -33.58 1.64
N PRO A 174 -5.60 -33.00 2.71
CA PRO A 174 -4.92 -32.00 3.53
C PRO A 174 -3.60 -32.56 4.05
N TYR A 175 -2.53 -31.82 3.86
CA TYR A 175 -1.25 -32.19 4.44
C TYR A 175 -1.35 -32.06 5.96
N ALA A 176 -1.39 -33.21 6.63
CA ALA A 176 -1.29 -33.25 8.09
C ALA A 176 0.16 -32.98 8.48
N THR A 177 0.45 -31.79 8.99
CA THR A 177 1.71 -31.54 9.67
C THR A 177 1.75 -32.42 10.92
N PRO A 178 2.77 -33.31 11.06
CA PRO A 178 2.91 -34.02 12.32
C PRO A 178 3.01 -32.97 13.45
N GLU A 179 2.17 -33.12 14.47
CA GLU A 179 2.30 -32.32 15.68
C GLU A 179 3.69 -32.53 16.23
N HIS A 180 4.55 -31.56 16.04
CA HIS A 180 5.82 -31.59 16.76
C HIS A 180 5.46 -31.44 18.23
N ALA A 181 5.78 -32.46 19.00
CA ALA A 181 5.69 -32.41 20.45
C ALA A 181 6.21 -31.05 20.95
N ALA A 182 5.51 -30.45 21.90
CA ALA A 182 5.82 -29.12 22.40
C ALA A 182 7.33 -28.98 22.59
N ARG A 183 7.96 -28.16 21.77
CA ARG A 183 9.39 -27.85 21.95
C ARG A 183 9.51 -27.14 23.28
N PRO A 184 10.26 -27.67 24.23
CA PRO A 184 10.54 -26.94 25.46
C PRO A 184 11.28 -25.66 25.05
N VAL A 185 10.58 -24.54 25.12
CA VAL A 185 11.20 -23.24 24.88
C VAL A 185 11.96 -22.87 26.12
N ALA A 186 13.27 -23.09 26.13
CA ALA A 186 14.14 -22.60 27.19
C ALA A 186 14.32 -21.09 26.97
N TYR A 187 13.66 -20.30 27.79
CA TYR A 187 13.95 -18.87 27.88
C TYR A 187 15.22 -18.66 28.69
N ALA A 188 16.16 -17.90 28.16
CA ALA A 188 17.30 -17.46 28.94
C ALA A 188 16.78 -16.70 30.18
N SER A 189 17.18 -17.13 31.37
CA SER A 189 16.82 -16.43 32.61
C SER A 189 17.43 -15.01 32.58
N ARG A 190 16.82 -14.09 33.32
CA ARG A 190 17.36 -12.73 33.47
C ARG A 190 18.81 -12.73 33.94
N GLN A 191 19.17 -13.67 34.81
CA GLN A 191 20.54 -13.83 35.32
C GLN A 191 21.51 -14.30 34.22
N GLU A 192 21.12 -15.26 33.38
CA GLU A 192 21.94 -15.75 32.28
C GLU A 192 22.16 -14.62 31.21
N LEU A 193 21.15 -13.81 30.94
CA LEU A 193 21.26 -12.65 30.07
C LEU A 193 22.26 -11.64 30.65
N PHE A 194 22.16 -11.29 31.95
CA PHE A 194 23.11 -10.38 32.59
C PHE A 194 24.53 -10.94 32.59
N LEU A 195 24.72 -12.21 32.85
CA LEU A 195 26.04 -12.85 32.81
C LEU A 195 26.62 -12.87 31.38
N SER A 196 25.79 -13.14 30.38
CA SER A 196 26.23 -13.14 28.96
C SER A 196 26.61 -11.74 28.47
N ILE A 197 25.83 -10.73 28.86
CA ILE A 197 26.10 -9.33 28.57
C ILE A 197 27.38 -8.89 29.31
N GLY A 198 27.49 -9.20 30.60
CA GLY A 198 28.69 -8.89 31.39
C GLY A 198 29.96 -9.50 30.79
N LYS A 199 29.94 -10.76 30.39
CA LYS A 199 31.06 -11.41 29.70
C LYS A 199 31.44 -10.78 28.38
N ARG A 200 30.46 -10.24 27.66
CA ARG A 200 30.68 -9.59 26.33
C ARG A 200 31.31 -8.20 26.48
N TYR A 201 30.91 -7.46 27.50
CA TYR A 201 31.41 -6.12 27.75
C TYR A 201 32.70 -6.10 28.58
N SER A 202 32.94 -7.03 29.50
CA SER A 202 34.22 -7.14 30.20
C SER A 202 35.36 -7.55 29.28
N ARG A 203 35.14 -8.25 28.17
CA ARG A 203 36.16 -8.53 27.17
C ARG A 203 36.63 -7.30 26.40
N ASN A 204 35.84 -6.21 26.38
CA ASN A 204 36.21 -4.97 25.71
C ASN A 204 36.93 -3.98 26.62
N SER A 205 36.97 -4.20 27.94
CA SER A 205 37.65 -3.34 28.91
C SER A 205 39.16 -3.66 29.06
N ASP A 206 39.60 -4.81 28.54
CA ASP A 206 41.00 -5.22 28.60
C ASP A 206 41.86 -4.83 27.36
N GLN A 207 41.30 -4.06 26.42
CA GLN A 207 42.13 -3.43 25.39
C GLN A 207 42.75 -2.13 25.99
N PRO A 208 44.09 -2.02 26.08
CA PRO A 208 44.72 -0.79 26.54
C PRO A 208 44.28 0.36 25.63
N ALA A 209 43.83 1.44 26.22
CA ALA A 209 43.47 2.66 25.53
C ALA A 209 44.68 3.12 24.69
N GLN A 210 44.58 2.95 23.38
CA GLN A 210 45.47 3.61 22.45
C GLN A 210 45.27 5.11 22.62
N THR A 211 46.28 5.77 23.21
CA THR A 211 46.34 7.20 23.40
C THR A 211 46.22 7.88 22.03
N GLN A 212 45.00 8.33 21.69
CA GLN A 212 44.84 9.25 20.58
C GLN A 212 45.49 10.59 20.99
N GLN A 213 46.69 10.87 20.48
CA GLN A 213 47.28 12.17 20.55
C GLN A 213 46.33 13.19 19.92
N ALA A 214 45.88 14.12 20.75
CA ALA A 214 45.05 15.25 20.36
C ALA A 214 45.83 16.09 19.33
N ALA A 215 45.39 16.03 18.07
CA ALA A 215 45.79 17.01 17.07
C ALA A 215 45.13 18.34 17.41
N THR A 216 45.90 19.27 17.90
CA THR A 216 45.53 20.65 18.20
C THR A 216 45.12 21.35 16.90
N THR A 217 43.81 21.40 16.64
CA THR A 217 43.29 22.21 15.54
C THR A 217 43.17 23.66 16.01
N GLN A 218 44.10 24.50 15.51
CA GLN A 218 44.02 25.93 15.66
C GLN A 218 42.70 26.48 15.18
N ARG A 219 41.96 27.11 16.09
CA ARG A 219 40.78 27.91 15.79
C ARG A 219 41.16 29.11 14.94
N ARG A 220 40.81 29.13 13.67
CA ARG A 220 40.80 30.35 12.86
C ARG A 220 39.54 31.17 13.20
N ALA A 221 39.76 32.40 13.60
CA ALA A 221 38.71 33.40 13.87
C ALA A 221 37.92 33.74 12.60
N PRO A 222 36.66 34.10 12.72
CA PRO A 222 35.83 34.48 11.57
C PRO A 222 36.22 35.87 11.09
N ARG A 223 36.49 36.01 9.79
CA ARG A 223 36.62 37.30 9.12
C ARG A 223 35.22 37.90 8.93
N SER A 224 35.07 39.10 9.45
CA SER A 224 33.96 40.01 9.26
C SER A 224 33.72 40.31 7.79
N ALA A 225 32.50 40.11 7.31
CA ALA A 225 32.02 40.65 6.06
C ALA A 225 31.69 42.13 6.24
N MET A 226 32.35 42.99 5.53
CA MET A 226 31.98 44.40 5.39
C MET A 226 31.97 44.71 3.91
N GLY A 227 30.78 45.00 3.44
CA GLY A 227 30.29 45.93 2.46
C GLY A 227 30.95 46.00 1.10
N LEU A 228 30.15 46.01 0.09
CA LEU A 228 30.02 47.20 -0.77
C LEU A 228 28.96 46.94 -1.82
N TYR A 229 27.92 47.73 -1.79
CA TYR A 229 27.01 48.08 -2.87
C TYR A 229 27.78 48.73 -4.02
N SER A 230 27.42 48.41 -5.26
CA SER A 230 27.44 49.40 -6.33
C SER A 230 26.39 48.96 -7.40
N GLU A 231 25.42 49.82 -7.58
CA GLU A 231 24.57 50.00 -8.74
C GLU A 231 25.39 50.19 -10.01
N ASP A 232 24.83 49.76 -11.15
CA ASP A 232 24.73 50.51 -12.43
C ASP A 232 23.95 49.59 -13.42
N VAL A 233 22.82 49.94 -13.82
CA VAL A 233 21.99 50.66 -14.74
C VAL A 233 22.59 50.81 -16.16
N LYS A 234 21.97 49.99 -17.06
CA LYS A 234 21.53 50.25 -18.47
C LYS A 234 22.58 50.58 -19.56
N PRO A 235 22.18 50.49 -20.85
CA PRO A 235 20.86 50.41 -21.49
C PRO A 235 20.46 49.02 -22.04
#